data_64f13f070fe0631295e80adb95f27513
#
_entry.id   64f13f070fe0631295e80adb95f27513
#
_cell.length_a   1.000
_cell.length_b   1.000
_cell.length_c   1.000
_cell.angle_alpha   90.00
_cell.angle_beta   90.00
_cell.angle_gamma   90.00
#
_symmetry.space_group_name_H-M   'P 1'
#
loop_
_entity.id
_entity.type
_entity.pdbx_description
1 polymer ?
#
loop_
_entity_poly.entity_id
_entity_poly.type
_entity_poly.pdbx_seq_one_letter_code
_entity_poly.pdbx_strand_id
1 'polypeptide(L)'
;MAAKRSGATPAQASARGLTLCTILGKTGPSLGVRTGHGILDVARAARARRVRAPLSVDDVLRGSDLAGLLRLVADAERGKKGFLLDEKAVAFGPCVTRPEKIVMMGFNYRRHCAEVKLPVPATPTFFNKFNNSLLGHGGTIHLPVKVAKAFDYEAELVVVMGKTARDVSPADALAHVFGYCTGNDFSARDLQFKTSQFMLGKSCDGFAPIGPWLVGADLVGDPQKLRIECRVNGEPRQSSNTDDMIFSCAELVSYASQHMTLQPGDLLFTGTPEGVIQGRPEAERVWLKAGDEISTEVEKLGELRFRLA
;
A
#
# COMPACT_ATOMS: atom_id res chain seq x y z
N MET A 1 11.32 14.30 -34.65
CA MET A 1 12.09 14.35 -33.39
C MET A 1 12.01 12.98 -32.73
N ALA A 2 13.13 12.30 -32.60
CA ALA A 2 13.13 10.91 -32.06
C ALA A 2 12.96 10.96 -30.54
N ALA A 3 11.90 10.32 -30.05
CA ALA A 3 11.67 10.14 -28.62
C ALA A 3 12.82 9.29 -28.03
N LYS A 4 13.62 9.89 -27.17
CA LYS A 4 14.61 9.16 -26.35
C LYS A 4 13.83 8.19 -25.43
N ARG A 5 13.94 6.90 -25.68
CA ARG A 5 13.54 5.86 -24.72
C ARG A 5 14.30 6.10 -23.43
N SER A 6 13.60 6.56 -22.38
CA SER A 6 14.16 6.63 -21.03
C SER A 6 14.25 5.22 -20.47
N GLY A 7 15.34 4.53 -20.78
CA GLY A 7 15.63 3.24 -20.18
C GLY A 7 15.79 3.43 -18.66
N ALA A 8 15.16 2.56 -17.85
CA ALA A 8 15.44 2.48 -16.43
C ALA A 8 16.95 2.24 -16.23
N THR A 9 17.58 2.96 -15.32
CA THR A 9 18.95 2.67 -14.96
C THR A 9 19.01 1.23 -14.38
N PRO A 10 20.07 0.46 -14.66
CA PRO A 10 20.18 -0.94 -14.19
C PRO A 10 19.96 -1.11 -12.68
N ALA A 11 20.32 -0.09 -11.87
CA ALA A 11 20.15 -0.09 -10.43
C ALA A 11 18.67 0.00 -9.98
N GLN A 12 17.82 0.78 -10.68
CA GLN A 12 16.37 0.86 -10.37
C GLN A 12 15.62 -0.42 -10.75
N ALA A 13 15.99 -1.05 -11.86
CA ALA A 13 15.42 -2.34 -12.25
C ALA A 13 15.72 -3.42 -11.18
N SER A 14 16.94 -3.42 -10.63
CA SER A 14 17.32 -4.38 -9.57
C SER A 14 16.61 -4.15 -8.24
N ALA A 15 16.31 -2.90 -7.85
CA ALA A 15 15.57 -2.59 -6.63
C ALA A 15 14.10 -3.05 -6.69
N ARG A 16 13.50 -3.15 -7.88
CA ARG A 16 12.15 -3.69 -8.09
C ARG A 16 12.06 -5.21 -7.87
N GLY A 17 13.17 -5.89 -7.70
CA GLY A 17 13.28 -7.30 -7.27
C GLY A 17 13.42 -7.46 -5.76
N LEU A 18 13.18 -6.42 -4.95
CA LEU A 18 13.29 -6.46 -3.49
C LEU A 18 11.91 -6.40 -2.80
N THR A 19 11.87 -6.97 -1.60
CA THR A 19 10.75 -6.79 -0.65
C THR A 19 11.24 -5.92 0.50
N LEU A 20 10.66 -4.72 0.62
CA LEU A 20 11.07 -3.70 1.57
C LEU A 20 10.07 -3.57 2.71
N CYS A 21 10.52 -3.10 3.86
CA CYS A 21 9.67 -2.70 4.99
C CYS A 21 10.27 -1.53 5.75
N THR A 22 9.44 -0.88 6.56
CA THR A 22 9.87 0.10 7.55
C THR A 22 9.94 -0.57 8.92
N ILE A 23 11.14 -0.63 9.50
CA ILE A 23 11.38 -1.12 10.86
C ILE A 23 11.23 0.05 11.82
N LEU A 24 10.37 -0.09 12.85
CA LEU A 24 10.27 0.87 13.94
C LEU A 24 11.27 0.50 15.04
N GLY A 25 12.36 1.27 15.14
CA GLY A 25 13.38 1.13 16.16
C GLY A 25 13.33 2.25 17.22
N LYS A 26 14.14 2.14 18.26
CA LYS A 26 14.25 3.17 19.33
C LYS A 26 14.70 4.54 18.80
N THR A 27 15.43 4.57 17.68
CA THR A 27 15.97 5.80 17.06
C THR A 27 15.09 6.31 15.92
N GLY A 28 13.92 5.73 15.71
CA GLY A 28 12.99 6.05 14.64
C GLY A 28 12.90 4.98 13.56
N PRO A 29 12.14 5.26 12.48
CA PRO A 29 11.95 4.33 11.38
C PRO A 29 13.24 4.12 10.57
N SER A 30 13.48 2.90 10.10
CA SER A 30 14.62 2.53 9.27
C SER A 30 14.24 1.51 8.20
N LEU A 31 15.08 1.38 7.16
CA LEU A 31 14.89 0.44 6.06
C LEU A 31 15.18 -1.00 6.50
N GLY A 32 14.21 -1.89 6.28
CA GLY A 32 14.37 -3.33 6.28
C GLY A 32 14.23 -3.91 4.88
N VAL A 33 14.97 -4.98 4.60
CA VAL A 33 14.80 -5.79 3.38
C VAL A 33 14.56 -7.23 3.78
N ARG A 34 13.45 -7.81 3.31
CA ARG A 34 13.16 -9.22 3.51
C ARG A 34 14.10 -10.06 2.65
N THR A 35 14.74 -11.04 3.27
CA THR A 35 15.66 -11.99 2.62
C THR A 35 15.23 -13.42 2.93
N GLY A 36 15.81 -14.41 2.28
CA GLY A 36 15.59 -15.83 2.60
C GLY A 36 16.01 -16.23 4.03
N HIS A 37 16.70 -15.35 4.75
CA HIS A 37 17.25 -15.62 6.08
C HIS A 37 16.71 -14.71 7.20
N GLY A 38 15.74 -13.85 6.92
CA GLY A 38 15.15 -12.87 7.84
C GLY A 38 15.18 -11.45 7.27
N ILE A 39 14.90 -10.46 8.11
CA ILE A 39 14.88 -9.05 7.69
C ILE A 39 16.25 -8.43 7.89
N LEU A 40 16.90 -7.98 6.83
CA LEU A 40 18.14 -7.22 6.89
C LEU A 40 17.86 -5.81 7.45
N ASP A 41 18.46 -5.50 8.62
CA ASP A 41 18.53 -4.12 9.14
C ASP A 41 19.62 -3.36 8.36
N VAL A 42 19.17 -2.60 7.36
CA VAL A 42 20.09 -1.91 6.43
C VAL A 42 20.94 -0.86 7.14
N ALA A 43 20.38 -0.12 8.10
CA ALA A 43 21.10 0.94 8.83
C ALA A 43 22.26 0.36 9.64
N ARG A 44 22.03 -0.75 10.36
CA ARG A 44 23.08 -1.46 11.12
C ARG A 44 24.15 -2.06 10.21
N ALA A 45 23.73 -2.71 9.11
CA ALA A 45 24.62 -3.31 8.13
C ALA A 45 25.49 -2.26 7.44
N ALA A 46 24.90 -1.17 6.97
CA ALA A 46 25.58 -0.06 6.31
C ALA A 46 26.67 0.57 7.18
N ARG A 47 26.32 0.85 8.47
CA ARG A 47 27.27 1.39 9.46
C ARG A 47 28.44 0.45 9.70
N ALA A 48 28.15 -0.82 9.97
CA ALA A 48 29.19 -1.80 10.29
C ALA A 48 30.12 -2.12 9.11
N ARG A 49 29.57 -2.10 7.89
CA ARG A 49 30.32 -2.38 6.65
C ARG A 49 30.95 -1.12 6.03
N ARG A 50 30.67 0.07 6.59
CA ARG A 50 31.09 1.38 6.04
C ARG A 50 30.66 1.55 4.58
N VAL A 51 29.44 1.15 4.26
CA VAL A 51 28.83 1.23 2.92
C VAL A 51 27.75 2.31 2.96
N ARG A 52 27.72 3.18 1.94
CA ARG A 52 26.57 4.07 1.74
C ARG A 52 25.40 3.25 1.21
N ALA A 53 24.22 3.41 1.82
CA ALA A 53 22.98 2.77 1.42
C ALA A 53 21.80 3.65 1.83
N PRO A 54 20.63 3.56 1.18
CA PRO A 54 19.42 4.24 1.63
C PRO A 54 19.04 3.75 3.03
N LEU A 55 18.54 4.64 3.86
CA LEU A 55 18.19 4.33 5.26
C LEU A 55 16.68 4.25 5.49
N SER A 56 15.89 4.64 4.50
CA SER A 56 14.43 4.54 4.50
C SER A 56 13.90 3.95 3.19
N VAL A 57 12.68 3.45 3.19
CA VAL A 57 12.00 3.03 1.96
C VAL A 57 11.85 4.20 1.01
N ASP A 58 11.53 5.39 1.53
CA ASP A 58 11.40 6.62 0.73
C ASP A 58 12.69 6.98 0.00
N ASP A 59 13.87 6.75 0.61
CA ASP A 59 15.16 6.95 -0.07
C ASP A 59 15.39 5.96 -1.22
N VAL A 60 14.97 4.68 -1.04
CA VAL A 60 15.01 3.68 -2.12
C VAL A 60 14.14 4.12 -3.30
N LEU A 61 12.92 4.58 -3.02
CA LEU A 61 11.97 5.03 -4.05
C LEU A 61 12.51 6.22 -4.84
N ARG A 62 13.27 7.11 -4.20
CA ARG A 62 13.94 8.24 -4.84
C ARG A 62 15.27 7.89 -5.52
N GLY A 63 15.69 6.63 -5.46
CA GLY A 63 16.88 6.12 -6.18
C GLY A 63 18.23 6.40 -5.50
N SER A 64 18.24 6.68 -4.18
CA SER A 64 19.46 7.00 -3.43
C SER A 64 20.30 5.74 -3.17
N ASP A 65 21.62 5.81 -3.44
CA ASP A 65 22.66 4.82 -3.05
C ASP A 65 22.29 3.33 -3.24
N LEU A 66 21.54 2.99 -4.27
CA LEU A 66 21.00 1.63 -4.51
C LEU A 66 22.10 0.57 -4.67
N ALA A 67 23.25 0.93 -5.19
CA ALA A 67 24.37 0.00 -5.36
C ALA A 67 24.86 -0.57 -4.01
N GLY A 68 24.92 0.28 -2.99
CA GLY A 68 25.28 -0.15 -1.63
C GLY A 68 24.22 -1.05 -1.01
N LEU A 69 22.95 -0.73 -1.20
CA LEU A 69 21.82 -1.58 -0.75
C LEU A 69 21.92 -2.98 -1.36
N LEU A 70 22.04 -3.07 -2.68
CA LEU A 70 22.11 -4.35 -3.40
C LEU A 70 23.30 -5.21 -2.95
N ARG A 71 24.46 -4.57 -2.67
CA ARG A 71 25.60 -5.27 -2.09
C ARG A 71 25.31 -5.85 -0.70
N LEU A 72 24.66 -5.07 0.18
CA LEU A 72 24.29 -5.53 1.53
C LEU A 72 23.29 -6.68 1.47
N VAL A 73 22.28 -6.58 0.60
CA VAL A 73 21.30 -7.65 0.37
C VAL A 73 21.98 -8.93 -0.14
N ALA A 74 22.85 -8.83 -1.15
CA ALA A 74 23.60 -9.97 -1.65
C ALA A 74 24.49 -10.63 -0.59
N ASP A 75 25.05 -9.86 0.35
CA ASP A 75 25.80 -10.39 1.49
C ASP A 75 24.89 -11.12 2.49
N ALA A 76 23.69 -10.60 2.74
CA ALA A 76 22.69 -11.22 3.62
C ALA A 76 22.18 -12.54 3.04
N GLU A 77 21.88 -12.59 1.74
CA GLU A 77 21.43 -13.80 1.04
C GLU A 77 22.51 -14.90 1.04
N ARG A 78 23.79 -14.55 1.05
CA ARG A 78 24.90 -15.51 1.24
C ARG A 78 25.06 -15.98 2.70
N GLY A 79 24.11 -15.71 3.58
CA GLY A 79 24.08 -16.20 4.96
C GLY A 79 25.00 -15.47 5.94
N LYS A 80 25.43 -14.23 5.63
CA LYS A 80 26.19 -13.39 6.56
C LYS A 80 25.26 -12.81 7.64
N LYS A 81 25.08 -13.55 8.74
CA LYS A 81 24.01 -13.40 9.75
C LYS A 81 24.03 -12.15 10.63
N GLY A 82 25.02 -11.30 10.59
CA GLY A 82 25.22 -10.29 11.65
C GLY A 82 24.16 -9.18 11.79
N PHE A 83 23.25 -9.00 10.83
CA PHE A 83 22.31 -7.88 10.78
C PHE A 83 20.89 -8.30 10.41
N LEU A 84 20.60 -9.60 10.53
CA LEU A 84 19.28 -10.15 10.26
C LEU A 84 18.44 -10.12 11.52
N LEU A 85 17.18 -9.72 11.37
CA LEU A 85 16.18 -9.72 12.43
C LEU A 85 15.15 -10.83 12.13
N ASP A 86 14.61 -11.42 13.18
CA ASP A 86 13.45 -12.29 13.09
C ASP A 86 12.21 -11.44 12.73
N GLU A 87 11.49 -11.83 11.71
CA GLU A 87 10.27 -11.15 11.24
C GLU A 87 9.24 -10.97 12.37
N LYS A 88 9.12 -11.98 13.26
CA LYS A 88 8.19 -11.95 14.40
C LYS A 88 8.59 -10.96 15.51
N ALA A 89 9.85 -10.52 15.53
CA ALA A 89 10.36 -9.58 16.52
C ALA A 89 10.38 -8.13 16.01
N VAL A 90 10.01 -7.89 14.74
CA VAL A 90 10.04 -6.55 14.15
C VAL A 90 8.71 -5.84 14.38
N ALA A 91 8.78 -4.62 14.91
CA ALA A 91 7.66 -3.68 14.85
C ALA A 91 7.71 -2.94 13.51
N PHE A 92 6.59 -2.99 12.75
CA PHE A 92 6.51 -2.41 11.41
C PHE A 92 5.86 -1.03 11.44
N GLY A 93 6.48 -0.07 10.74
CA GLY A 93 5.82 1.18 10.33
C GLY A 93 5.09 1.02 9.00
N PRO A 94 4.39 2.07 8.53
CA PRO A 94 3.87 2.10 7.16
C PRO A 94 5.00 1.82 6.18
N CYS A 95 4.76 0.96 5.19
CA CYS A 95 5.83 0.56 4.26
C CYS A 95 6.32 1.71 3.37
N VAL A 96 5.54 2.78 3.20
CA VAL A 96 5.94 4.10 2.70
C VAL A 96 5.56 5.13 3.74
N THR A 97 6.47 6.04 4.11
CA THR A 97 6.25 6.93 5.27
C THR A 97 5.98 8.39 4.87
N ARG A 98 6.36 8.82 3.67
CA ARG A 98 6.25 10.22 3.24
C ARG A 98 5.81 10.35 1.77
N PRO A 99 4.65 9.79 1.40
CA PRO A 99 4.10 10.07 0.07
C PRO A 99 3.75 11.56 -0.04
N GLU A 100 3.95 12.14 -1.22
CA GLU A 100 3.42 13.49 -1.49
C GLU A 100 1.91 13.42 -1.68
N LYS A 101 1.43 12.34 -2.31
CA LYS A 101 0.01 12.12 -2.58
C LYS A 101 -0.42 10.70 -2.16
N ILE A 102 -1.59 10.62 -1.56
CA ILE A 102 -2.34 9.38 -1.35
C ILE A 102 -3.62 9.53 -2.16
N VAL A 103 -3.61 8.96 -3.36
CA VAL A 103 -4.75 8.95 -4.28
C VAL A 103 -5.56 7.69 -4.03
N MET A 104 -6.87 7.85 -3.89
CA MET A 104 -7.82 6.79 -3.62
C MET A 104 -8.77 6.63 -4.78
N MET A 105 -9.12 5.39 -5.13
CA MET A 105 -10.12 5.08 -6.16
C MET A 105 -11.40 4.54 -5.53
N GLY A 106 -12.54 5.21 -5.76
CA GLY A 106 -13.87 4.73 -5.37
C GLY A 106 -14.51 3.87 -6.46
N PHE A 107 -15.24 2.81 -6.04
CA PHE A 107 -16.12 2.00 -6.90
C PHE A 107 -15.38 1.33 -8.09
N ASN A 108 -14.24 0.69 -7.85
CA ASN A 108 -13.42 0.09 -8.90
C ASN A 108 -13.61 -1.43 -9.09
N TYR A 109 -14.53 -2.07 -8.39
CA TYR A 109 -14.84 -3.48 -8.57
C TYR A 109 -16.28 -3.67 -9.04
N ARG A 110 -16.49 -4.51 -10.08
CA ARG A 110 -17.80 -4.73 -10.69
C ARG A 110 -18.81 -5.29 -9.71
N ARG A 111 -18.38 -6.30 -8.91
CA ARG A 111 -19.24 -6.92 -7.89
C ARG A 111 -19.56 -5.97 -6.75
N HIS A 112 -18.62 -5.09 -6.36
CA HIS A 112 -18.88 -4.05 -5.36
C HIS A 112 -19.89 -3.02 -5.88
N CYS A 113 -19.79 -2.56 -7.13
CA CYS A 113 -20.81 -1.68 -7.73
C CYS A 113 -22.20 -2.33 -7.71
N ALA A 114 -22.29 -3.61 -8.05
CA ALA A 114 -23.55 -4.35 -8.01
C ALA A 114 -24.12 -4.48 -6.57
N GLU A 115 -23.24 -4.76 -5.58
CA GLU A 115 -23.60 -4.84 -4.15
C GLU A 115 -24.20 -3.54 -3.65
N VAL A 116 -23.60 -2.38 -3.96
CA VAL A 116 -24.08 -1.06 -3.52
C VAL A 116 -25.11 -0.45 -4.49
N LYS A 117 -25.54 -1.21 -5.51
CA LYS A 117 -26.54 -0.82 -6.52
C LYS A 117 -26.19 0.47 -7.28
N LEU A 118 -24.92 0.66 -7.56
CA LEU A 118 -24.42 1.76 -8.38
C LEU A 118 -24.10 1.29 -9.80
N PRO A 119 -24.29 2.13 -10.81
CA PRO A 119 -23.84 1.83 -12.17
C PRO A 119 -22.30 1.74 -12.19
N VAL A 120 -21.77 0.94 -13.12
CA VAL A 120 -20.35 0.91 -13.40
C VAL A 120 -19.88 2.31 -13.83
N PRO A 121 -18.89 2.93 -13.15
CA PRO A 121 -18.45 4.27 -13.49
C PRO A 121 -17.77 4.30 -14.86
N ALA A 122 -18.06 5.33 -15.64
CA ALA A 122 -17.44 5.55 -16.95
C ALA A 122 -16.02 6.16 -16.85
N THR A 123 -15.71 6.78 -15.72
CA THR A 123 -14.40 7.41 -15.43
C THR A 123 -14.00 7.13 -13.99
N PRO A 124 -12.67 7.04 -13.70
CA PRO A 124 -12.19 6.83 -12.33
C PRO A 124 -12.68 7.93 -11.37
N THR A 125 -13.24 7.51 -10.23
CA THR A 125 -13.68 8.41 -9.17
C THR A 125 -12.57 8.55 -8.14
N PHE A 126 -11.73 9.58 -8.27
CA PHE A 126 -10.63 9.82 -7.34
C PHE A 126 -11.02 10.72 -6.18
N PHE A 127 -10.49 10.37 -5.01
CA PHE A 127 -10.45 11.19 -3.81
C PHE A 127 -9.08 11.02 -3.14
N ASN A 128 -8.89 11.60 -1.95
CA ASN A 128 -7.58 11.56 -1.30
C ASN A 128 -7.67 11.25 0.19
N LYS A 129 -6.55 10.77 0.73
CA LYS A 129 -6.24 10.77 2.17
C LYS A 129 -5.00 11.61 2.44
N PHE A 130 -4.71 11.90 3.70
CA PHE A 130 -3.52 12.62 4.14
C PHE A 130 -2.57 11.69 4.91
N ASN A 131 -1.32 12.13 5.08
CA ASN A 131 -0.27 11.31 5.69
C ASN A 131 -0.54 10.93 7.16
N ASN A 132 -1.36 11.70 7.90
CA ASN A 132 -1.81 11.35 9.24
C ASN A 132 -2.63 10.05 9.28
N SER A 133 -3.22 9.67 8.15
CA SER A 133 -4.00 8.43 8.06
C SER A 133 -3.13 7.18 7.91
N LEU A 134 -1.84 7.30 7.59
CA LEU A 134 -0.96 6.14 7.44
C LEU A 134 -0.77 5.39 8.77
N LEU A 135 -0.84 4.05 8.69
CA LEU A 135 -0.60 3.15 9.80
C LEU A 135 0.18 1.93 9.31
N GLY A 136 1.08 1.40 10.12
CA GLY A 136 1.83 0.17 9.83
C GLY A 136 1.13 -1.09 10.33
N HIS A 137 1.64 -2.24 9.89
CA HIS A 137 1.21 -3.55 10.37
C HIS A 137 1.37 -3.67 11.90
N GLY A 138 0.36 -4.22 12.57
CA GLY A 138 0.29 -4.35 14.02
C GLY A 138 -0.09 -3.07 14.76
N GLY A 139 -0.37 -1.98 14.02
CA GLY A 139 -0.79 -0.70 14.59
C GLY A 139 -2.21 -0.71 15.14
N THR A 140 -2.58 0.37 15.84
CA THR A 140 -3.89 0.54 16.44
C THR A 140 -4.55 1.81 15.91
N ILE A 141 -5.77 1.69 15.38
CA ILE A 141 -6.64 2.82 15.05
C ILE A 141 -7.43 3.20 16.29
N HIS A 142 -7.24 4.41 16.77
CA HIS A 142 -8.09 4.98 17.83
C HIS A 142 -9.34 5.57 17.19
N LEU A 143 -10.49 4.90 17.39
CA LEU A 143 -11.74 5.26 16.75
C LEU A 143 -12.22 6.65 17.21
N PRO A 144 -12.52 7.60 16.30
CA PRO A 144 -13.01 8.93 16.66
C PRO A 144 -14.51 8.88 17.06
N VAL A 145 -14.84 8.13 18.11
CA VAL A 145 -16.23 7.85 18.55
C VAL A 145 -17.02 9.09 18.96
N LYS A 146 -16.37 10.24 19.16
CA LYS A 146 -17.04 11.52 19.41
C LYS A 146 -17.75 12.08 18.17
N VAL A 147 -17.29 11.71 16.98
CA VAL A 147 -17.74 12.28 15.70
C VAL A 147 -18.27 11.25 14.72
N ALA A 148 -18.00 9.96 14.93
CA ALA A 148 -18.40 8.87 14.03
C ALA A 148 -18.81 7.60 14.79
N LYS A 149 -19.63 6.77 14.16
CA LYS A 149 -20.12 5.48 14.72
C LYS A 149 -20.16 4.35 13.68
N ALA A 150 -20.09 4.65 12.40
CA ALA A 150 -20.25 3.69 11.32
C ALA A 150 -18.88 3.35 10.68
N PHE A 151 -18.05 2.61 11.43
CA PHE A 151 -16.71 2.23 10.97
C PHE A 151 -16.73 0.97 10.11
N ASP A 152 -15.98 0.98 8.99
CA ASP A 152 -15.97 -0.06 7.98
C ASP A 152 -14.56 -0.31 7.46
N TYR A 153 -14.30 -1.51 6.96
CA TYR A 153 -13.07 -1.95 6.33
C TYR A 153 -13.21 -1.95 4.81
N GLU A 154 -12.09 -1.75 4.12
CA GLU A 154 -11.97 -1.86 2.67
C GLU A 154 -10.58 -2.42 2.32
N ALA A 155 -10.49 -3.73 2.01
CA ALA A 155 -9.26 -4.34 1.54
C ALA A 155 -8.89 -3.78 0.17
N GLU A 156 -7.62 -3.37 -0.02
CA GLU A 156 -7.17 -2.78 -1.27
C GLU A 156 -5.75 -3.22 -1.67
N LEU A 157 -5.55 -3.40 -2.96
CA LEU A 157 -4.24 -3.36 -3.58
C LEU A 157 -3.77 -1.90 -3.64
N VAL A 158 -2.54 -1.62 -3.23
CA VAL A 158 -1.95 -0.28 -3.29
C VAL A 158 -0.77 -0.27 -4.25
N VAL A 159 -0.84 0.59 -5.27
CA VAL A 159 0.26 0.87 -6.20
C VAL A 159 1.19 1.89 -5.56
N VAL A 160 2.51 1.64 -5.58
CA VAL A 160 3.55 2.55 -5.12
C VAL A 160 4.38 3.03 -6.30
N MET A 161 4.41 4.34 -6.52
CA MET A 161 5.15 4.93 -7.63
C MET A 161 6.66 4.85 -7.40
N GLY A 162 7.41 4.53 -8.44
CA GLY A 162 8.88 4.44 -8.42
C GLY A 162 9.58 5.45 -9.29
N LYS A 163 8.84 6.06 -10.23
CA LYS A 163 9.33 7.11 -11.12
C LYS A 163 8.28 8.17 -11.31
N THR A 164 8.73 9.39 -11.57
CA THR A 164 7.82 10.47 -11.96
C THR A 164 7.01 10.07 -13.18
N ALA A 165 5.68 10.20 -13.08
CA ALA A 165 4.75 9.96 -14.18
C ALA A 165 3.93 11.23 -14.44
N ARG A 166 3.96 11.70 -15.68
CA ARG A 166 3.18 12.84 -16.17
C ARG A 166 2.70 12.51 -17.57
N ASP A 167 1.41 12.49 -17.76
CA ASP A 167 0.75 12.22 -19.05
C ASP A 167 1.27 10.93 -19.71
N VAL A 168 1.34 9.84 -18.93
CA VAL A 168 1.82 8.54 -19.41
C VAL A 168 0.68 7.72 -20.00
N SER A 169 0.95 6.97 -21.07
CA SER A 169 -0.03 6.05 -21.66
C SER A 169 -0.30 4.85 -20.74
N PRO A 170 -1.47 4.17 -20.84
CA PRO A 170 -1.71 2.94 -20.10
C PRO A 170 -0.65 1.86 -20.38
N ALA A 171 -0.13 1.78 -21.59
CA ALA A 171 0.90 0.82 -22.00
C ALA A 171 2.24 1.05 -21.28
N ASP A 172 2.56 2.28 -20.93
CA ASP A 172 3.81 2.67 -20.27
C ASP A 172 3.66 2.83 -18.74
N ALA A 173 2.44 2.90 -18.23
CA ALA A 173 2.12 3.28 -16.86
C ALA A 173 2.83 2.39 -15.81
N LEU A 174 2.80 1.06 -15.97
CA LEU A 174 3.42 0.13 -15.02
C LEU A 174 4.95 0.19 -15.01
N ALA A 175 5.59 0.79 -16.03
CA ALA A 175 7.03 1.05 -16.00
C ALA A 175 7.43 2.14 -14.99
N HIS A 176 6.47 2.94 -14.53
CA HIS A 176 6.64 3.97 -13.50
C HIS A 176 6.34 3.46 -12.08
N VAL A 177 5.77 2.27 -11.93
CA VAL A 177 5.47 1.65 -10.64
C VAL A 177 6.73 0.98 -10.07
N PHE A 178 7.03 1.24 -8.79
CA PHE A 178 8.06 0.51 -8.06
C PHE A 178 7.58 -0.88 -7.67
N GLY A 179 6.40 -0.96 -7.12
CA GLY A 179 5.81 -2.19 -6.59
C GLY A 179 4.45 -1.94 -5.96
N TYR A 180 4.06 -2.88 -5.11
CA TYR A 180 2.73 -2.93 -4.53
C TYR A 180 2.79 -3.27 -3.04
N CYS A 181 1.77 -2.87 -2.29
CA CYS A 181 1.57 -3.31 -0.91
C CYS A 181 0.09 -3.60 -0.64
N THR A 182 -0.18 -4.35 0.43
CA THR A 182 -1.52 -4.53 0.97
C THR A 182 -1.92 -3.27 1.70
N GLY A 183 -3.16 -2.81 1.52
CA GLY A 183 -3.72 -1.66 2.21
C GLY A 183 -5.16 -1.88 2.66
N ASN A 184 -5.65 -0.97 3.49
CA ASN A 184 -7.05 -0.91 3.88
C ASN A 184 -7.51 0.55 3.86
N ASP A 185 -8.55 0.86 3.09
CA ASP A 185 -9.19 2.19 3.09
C ASP A 185 -10.23 2.25 4.21
N PHE A 186 -9.75 2.22 5.47
CA PHE A 186 -10.62 2.27 6.63
C PHE A 186 -11.47 3.54 6.62
N SER A 187 -12.75 3.39 6.93
CA SER A 187 -13.79 4.39 6.64
C SER A 187 -14.70 4.63 7.82
N ALA A 188 -15.13 5.88 8.02
CA ALA A 188 -16.28 6.26 8.85
C ALA A 188 -17.41 6.67 7.91
N ARG A 189 -18.36 5.76 7.66
CA ARG A 189 -19.40 5.93 6.62
C ARG A 189 -20.35 7.10 6.89
N ASP A 190 -20.69 7.32 8.15
CA ASP A 190 -21.52 8.45 8.59
C ASP A 190 -20.86 9.82 8.37
N LEU A 191 -19.51 9.90 8.38
CA LEU A 191 -18.77 11.09 7.97
C LEU A 191 -18.59 11.16 6.46
N GLN A 192 -18.32 10.02 5.80
CA GLN A 192 -18.09 9.93 4.36
C GLN A 192 -19.27 10.48 3.56
N PHE A 193 -20.50 10.14 3.97
CA PHE A 193 -21.72 10.54 3.26
C PHE A 193 -22.41 11.77 3.83
N LYS A 194 -21.80 12.45 4.81
CA LYS A 194 -22.35 13.66 5.38
C LYS A 194 -22.32 14.86 4.43
N THR A 195 -21.37 14.86 3.50
CA THR A 195 -21.25 15.84 2.41
C THR A 195 -20.93 15.14 1.10
N SER A 196 -20.83 15.88 -0.01
CA SER A 196 -20.39 15.32 -1.30
C SER A 196 -18.88 14.94 -1.32
N GLN A 197 -18.10 15.36 -0.31
CA GLN A 197 -16.67 15.10 -0.21
C GLN A 197 -16.40 14.02 0.84
N PHE A 198 -15.72 12.93 0.45
CA PHE A 198 -15.43 11.77 1.30
C PHE A 198 -14.38 12.02 2.39
N MET A 199 -13.62 13.09 2.26
CA MET A 199 -12.40 13.38 3.00
C MET A 199 -12.51 13.14 4.52
N LEU A 200 -13.54 13.66 5.19
CA LEU A 200 -13.66 13.54 6.65
C LEU A 200 -13.90 12.09 7.11
N GLY A 201 -14.60 11.28 6.32
CA GLY A 201 -14.83 9.87 6.61
C GLY A 201 -13.65 8.97 6.25
N LYS A 202 -12.71 9.48 5.48
CA LYS A 202 -11.58 8.72 4.91
C LYS A 202 -10.22 9.09 5.49
N SER A 203 -10.05 10.29 6.07
CA SER A 203 -8.73 10.84 6.46
C SER A 203 -8.55 11.02 7.97
N CYS A 204 -9.30 10.31 8.81
CA CYS A 204 -9.00 10.27 10.24
C CYS A 204 -7.65 9.59 10.49
N ASP A 205 -7.04 9.84 11.65
CA ASP A 205 -5.73 9.31 12.01
C ASP A 205 -5.72 7.77 11.96
N GLY A 206 -4.74 7.21 11.24
CA GLY A 206 -4.57 5.78 11.08
C GLY A 206 -5.51 5.10 10.08
N PHE A 207 -6.38 5.82 9.35
CA PHE A 207 -7.39 5.24 8.45
C PHE A 207 -6.84 4.74 7.09
N ALA A 208 -5.52 4.76 6.88
CA ALA A 208 -4.84 4.15 5.74
C ALA A 208 -3.74 3.17 6.19
N PRO A 209 -4.08 2.06 6.83
CA PRO A 209 -3.10 1.01 7.11
C PRO A 209 -2.50 0.48 5.81
N ILE A 210 -1.15 0.33 5.75
CA ILE A 210 -0.41 -0.22 4.61
C ILE A 210 0.77 -1.09 5.04
N GLY A 211 1.07 -2.12 4.26
CA GLY A 211 2.22 -3.00 4.47
C GLY A 211 1.84 -4.42 4.90
N PRO A 212 2.68 -5.16 5.66
CA PRO A 212 4.00 -4.76 6.18
C PRO A 212 5.06 -4.57 5.08
N TRP A 213 4.83 -5.13 3.90
CA TRP A 213 5.79 -5.19 2.81
C TRP A 213 5.43 -4.25 1.67
N LEU A 214 6.44 -3.58 1.13
CA LEU A 214 6.43 -3.06 -0.23
C LEU A 214 7.16 -4.09 -1.10
N VAL A 215 6.41 -4.82 -1.91
CA VAL A 215 6.92 -5.85 -2.80
C VAL A 215 7.17 -5.25 -4.17
N GLY A 216 8.41 -5.33 -4.64
CA GLY A 216 8.79 -4.79 -5.94
C GLY A 216 8.04 -5.46 -7.09
N ALA A 217 7.72 -4.69 -8.13
CA ALA A 217 6.84 -5.12 -9.22
C ALA A 217 7.36 -6.36 -9.97
N ASP A 218 8.68 -6.55 -10.01
CA ASP A 218 9.29 -7.72 -10.69
C ASP A 218 8.99 -9.04 -9.95
N LEU A 219 8.67 -8.97 -8.64
CA LEU A 219 8.26 -10.13 -7.82
C LEU A 219 6.76 -10.42 -7.89
N VAL A 220 5.95 -9.39 -8.14
CA VAL A 220 4.49 -9.51 -8.18
C VAL A 220 4.02 -10.06 -9.53
N GLY A 221 4.61 -9.59 -10.62
CA GLY A 221 4.17 -9.92 -11.98
C GLY A 221 2.92 -9.14 -12.37
N ASP A 222 1.83 -9.84 -12.68
CA ASP A 222 0.57 -9.23 -13.11
C ASP A 222 -0.29 -8.78 -11.91
N PRO A 223 -0.45 -7.47 -11.64
CA PRO A 223 -1.23 -6.98 -10.52
C PRO A 223 -2.74 -7.18 -10.69
N GLN A 224 -3.20 -7.57 -11.88
CA GLN A 224 -4.62 -7.82 -12.17
C GLN A 224 -5.03 -9.29 -11.96
N LYS A 225 -4.21 -10.11 -11.29
CA LYS A 225 -4.48 -11.54 -11.04
C LYS A 225 -4.12 -11.94 -9.63
N LEU A 226 -4.43 -11.09 -8.66
CA LEU A 226 -4.11 -11.31 -7.26
C LEU A 226 -5.38 -11.56 -6.46
N ARG A 227 -5.37 -12.60 -5.64
CA ARG A 227 -6.41 -12.81 -4.66
C ARG A 227 -6.34 -11.71 -3.60
N ILE A 228 -7.51 -11.21 -3.17
CA ILE A 228 -7.63 -10.18 -2.14
C ILE A 228 -8.69 -10.59 -1.13
N GLU A 229 -8.35 -10.54 0.15
CA GLU A 229 -9.21 -10.97 1.25
C GLU A 229 -9.18 -9.97 2.41
N CYS A 230 -10.30 -9.87 3.15
CA CYS A 230 -10.38 -9.20 4.43
C CYS A 230 -11.09 -10.08 5.46
N ARG A 231 -10.58 -10.07 6.69
CA ARG A 231 -11.18 -10.76 7.84
C ARG A 231 -11.34 -9.79 8.99
N VAL A 232 -12.40 -9.98 9.76
CA VAL A 232 -12.65 -9.30 11.03
C VAL A 232 -12.75 -10.34 12.12
N ASN A 233 -11.90 -10.26 13.13
CA ASN A 233 -11.80 -11.23 14.23
C ASN A 233 -11.63 -12.69 13.72
N GLY A 234 -10.88 -12.85 12.62
CA GLY A 234 -10.65 -14.13 11.96
C GLY A 234 -11.76 -14.57 10.99
N GLU A 235 -12.93 -13.95 11.00
CA GLU A 235 -14.03 -14.30 10.10
C GLU A 235 -13.88 -13.63 8.73
N PRO A 236 -14.01 -14.36 7.62
CA PRO A 236 -13.96 -13.80 6.27
C PRO A 236 -15.09 -12.77 6.04
N ARG A 237 -14.73 -11.64 5.45
CA ARG A 237 -15.64 -10.55 5.11
C ARG A 237 -15.60 -10.19 3.62
N GLN A 238 -14.41 -10.11 3.05
CA GLN A 238 -14.19 -9.93 1.61
C GLN A 238 -13.33 -11.06 1.09
N SER A 239 -13.66 -11.57 -0.11
CA SER A 239 -12.88 -12.56 -0.83
C SER A 239 -13.12 -12.41 -2.32
N SER A 240 -12.11 -11.92 -3.04
CA SER A 240 -12.23 -11.52 -4.44
C SER A 240 -10.89 -11.67 -5.18
N ASN A 241 -10.82 -11.14 -6.39
CA ASN A 241 -9.60 -11.07 -7.18
C ASN A 241 -9.50 -9.71 -7.86
N THR A 242 -8.28 -9.22 -8.07
CA THR A 242 -8.02 -7.93 -8.74
C THR A 242 -8.41 -7.93 -10.24
N ASP A 243 -8.74 -9.08 -10.83
CA ASP A 243 -9.29 -9.17 -12.18
C ASP A 243 -10.74 -8.65 -12.28
N ASP A 244 -11.45 -8.51 -11.13
CA ASP A 244 -12.78 -7.88 -11.08
C ASP A 244 -12.74 -6.34 -11.15
N MET A 245 -11.54 -5.72 -11.14
CA MET A 245 -11.39 -4.28 -11.30
C MET A 245 -12.02 -3.78 -12.59
N ILE A 246 -12.67 -2.61 -12.54
CA ILE A 246 -13.22 -1.90 -13.67
C ILE A 246 -12.11 -1.21 -14.45
N PHE A 247 -11.25 -0.48 -13.76
CA PHE A 247 -10.04 0.15 -14.28
C PHE A 247 -8.81 -0.56 -13.72
N SER A 248 -7.95 -1.04 -14.59
CA SER A 248 -6.69 -1.70 -14.21
C SER A 248 -5.73 -0.74 -13.52
N CYS A 249 -4.73 -1.27 -12.82
CA CYS A 249 -3.65 -0.46 -12.23
C CYS A 249 -2.98 0.45 -13.29
N ALA A 250 -2.80 -0.04 -14.50
CA ALA A 250 -2.22 0.72 -15.60
C ALA A 250 -3.10 1.91 -16.01
N GLU A 251 -4.41 1.68 -16.15
CA GLU A 251 -5.38 2.74 -16.50
C GLU A 251 -5.47 3.78 -15.38
N LEU A 252 -5.50 3.36 -14.10
CA LEU A 252 -5.54 4.28 -12.96
C LEU A 252 -4.29 5.17 -12.89
N VAL A 253 -3.09 4.60 -13.04
CA VAL A 253 -1.83 5.38 -13.06
C VAL A 253 -1.80 6.32 -14.24
N SER A 254 -2.17 5.85 -15.44
CA SER A 254 -2.27 6.68 -16.65
C SER A 254 -3.23 7.84 -16.44
N TYR A 255 -4.45 7.56 -16.02
CA TYR A 255 -5.50 8.57 -15.82
C TYR A 255 -5.08 9.61 -14.75
N ALA A 256 -4.55 9.17 -13.60
CA ALA A 256 -4.07 10.09 -12.58
C ALA A 256 -2.94 11.00 -13.12
N SER A 257 -2.01 10.43 -13.90
CA SER A 257 -0.86 11.16 -14.46
C SER A 257 -1.22 12.24 -15.49
N GLN A 258 -2.38 12.13 -16.12
CA GLN A 258 -2.91 13.15 -17.03
C GLN A 258 -3.34 14.42 -16.28
N HIS A 259 -3.78 14.28 -15.03
CA HIS A 259 -4.31 15.38 -14.23
C HIS A 259 -3.28 15.95 -13.26
N MET A 260 -2.38 15.14 -12.72
CA MET A 260 -1.37 15.54 -11.77
C MET A 260 -0.06 14.77 -11.99
N THR A 261 1.08 15.39 -11.75
CA THR A 261 2.36 14.67 -11.76
C THR A 261 2.44 13.75 -10.55
N LEU A 262 2.57 12.44 -10.80
CA LEU A 262 2.85 11.47 -9.75
C LEU A 262 4.36 11.41 -9.51
N GLN A 263 4.77 11.32 -8.25
CA GLN A 263 6.16 11.30 -7.83
C GLN A 263 6.55 9.93 -7.23
N PRO A 264 7.85 9.57 -7.23
CA PRO A 264 8.31 8.38 -6.50
C PRO A 264 7.86 8.42 -5.03
N GLY A 265 7.19 7.35 -4.59
CA GLY A 265 6.61 7.25 -3.26
C GLY A 265 5.14 7.64 -3.16
N ASP A 266 4.53 8.24 -4.18
CA ASP A 266 3.08 8.44 -4.21
C ASP A 266 2.36 7.09 -4.17
N LEU A 267 1.24 7.07 -3.45
CA LEU A 267 0.39 5.90 -3.26
C LEU A 267 -0.89 6.06 -4.07
N LEU A 268 -1.30 4.98 -4.74
CA LEU A 268 -2.59 4.90 -5.40
C LEU A 268 -3.31 3.64 -4.93
N PHE A 269 -4.33 3.82 -4.10
CA PHE A 269 -5.25 2.77 -3.67
C PHE A 269 -6.23 2.47 -4.80
N THR A 270 -6.44 1.19 -5.11
CA THR A 270 -7.10 0.78 -6.36
C THR A 270 -8.58 0.49 -6.22
N GLY A 271 -9.16 0.73 -5.05
CA GLY A 271 -10.55 0.39 -4.73
C GLY A 271 -10.68 -0.97 -4.07
N THR A 272 -11.82 -1.18 -3.43
CA THR A 272 -12.15 -2.38 -2.66
C THR A 272 -13.16 -3.27 -3.38
N PRO A 273 -13.09 -4.61 -3.20
CA PRO A 273 -14.12 -5.52 -3.69
C PRO A 273 -15.38 -5.50 -2.80
N GLU A 274 -16.36 -6.30 -3.17
CA GLU A 274 -17.58 -6.57 -2.42
C GLU A 274 -17.31 -7.13 -1.01
N GLY A 275 -18.31 -7.06 -0.11
CA GLY A 275 -18.27 -7.61 1.25
C GLY A 275 -18.07 -6.58 2.35
N VAL A 276 -18.05 -5.27 2.00
CA VAL A 276 -18.01 -4.17 2.99
C VAL A 276 -19.31 -4.12 3.81
N ILE A 277 -19.24 -3.58 5.04
CA ILE A 277 -20.42 -3.46 5.90
C ILE A 277 -21.46 -2.54 5.24
N GLN A 278 -21.03 -1.45 4.63
CA GLN A 278 -21.90 -0.50 3.93
C GLN A 278 -22.72 -1.14 2.81
N GLY A 279 -22.21 -2.18 2.13
CA GLY A 279 -22.91 -2.89 1.06
C GLY A 279 -24.06 -3.78 1.54
N ARG A 280 -24.13 -4.10 2.84
CA ARG A 280 -25.19 -4.94 3.42
C ARG A 280 -26.50 -4.17 3.57
N PRO A 281 -27.64 -4.90 3.59
CA PRO A 281 -28.91 -4.31 4.02
C PRO A 281 -28.76 -3.58 5.36
N GLU A 282 -29.39 -2.43 5.51
CA GLU A 282 -29.21 -1.57 6.69
C GLU A 282 -29.45 -2.31 8.02
N ALA A 283 -30.46 -3.15 8.08
CA ALA A 283 -30.79 -3.96 9.27
C ALA A 283 -29.72 -5.02 9.63
N GLU A 284 -28.81 -5.35 8.69
CA GLU A 284 -27.75 -6.35 8.87
C GLU A 284 -26.36 -5.71 9.10
N ARG A 285 -26.26 -4.39 9.11
CA ARG A 285 -25.00 -3.67 9.30
C ARG A 285 -24.56 -3.72 10.74
N VAL A 286 -23.51 -4.45 11.02
CA VAL A 286 -22.82 -4.45 12.32
C VAL A 286 -21.49 -3.73 12.14
N TRP A 287 -21.46 -2.45 12.55
CA TRP A 287 -20.27 -1.61 12.42
C TRP A 287 -19.14 -2.08 13.33
N LEU A 288 -17.91 -1.82 12.89
CA LEU A 288 -16.72 -2.10 13.68
C LEU A 288 -16.67 -1.27 14.95
N LYS A 289 -16.01 -1.81 15.99
CA LYS A 289 -15.90 -1.20 17.33
C LYS A 289 -14.52 -1.44 17.93
N ALA A 290 -14.22 -0.76 19.01
CA ALA A 290 -13.02 -1.00 19.81
C ALA A 290 -12.95 -2.48 20.23
N GLY A 291 -11.75 -3.05 20.15
CA GLY A 291 -11.45 -4.46 20.38
C GLY A 291 -11.46 -5.33 19.12
N ASP A 292 -12.04 -4.88 18.00
CA ASP A 292 -12.00 -5.63 16.75
C ASP A 292 -10.57 -5.64 16.17
N GLU A 293 -10.19 -6.78 15.58
CA GLU A 293 -8.96 -6.97 14.81
C GLU A 293 -9.31 -7.19 13.33
N ILE A 294 -8.65 -6.44 12.46
CA ILE A 294 -8.81 -6.55 11.01
C ILE A 294 -7.52 -7.12 10.42
N SER A 295 -7.66 -8.11 9.54
CA SER A 295 -6.59 -8.56 8.67
C SER A 295 -6.99 -8.45 7.21
N THR A 296 -6.08 -7.92 6.40
CA THR A 296 -6.22 -7.77 4.95
C THR A 296 -5.05 -8.49 4.29
N GLU A 297 -5.32 -9.31 3.29
CA GLU A 297 -4.27 -9.99 2.53
C GLU A 297 -4.46 -9.77 1.04
N VAL A 298 -3.39 -9.39 0.36
CA VAL A 298 -3.29 -9.45 -1.09
C VAL A 298 -2.21 -10.47 -1.44
N GLU A 299 -2.55 -11.37 -2.35
CA GLU A 299 -1.65 -12.45 -2.79
C GLU A 299 -0.25 -11.92 -3.14
N LYS A 300 0.80 -12.60 -2.69
CA LYS A 300 2.21 -12.23 -2.81
C LYS A 300 2.66 -11.01 -2.00
N LEU A 301 1.76 -10.21 -1.45
CA LEU A 301 2.09 -8.98 -0.73
C LEU A 301 2.10 -9.15 0.78
N GLY A 302 1.54 -10.27 1.28
CA GLY A 302 1.46 -10.60 2.69
C GLY A 302 0.27 -9.97 3.40
N GLU A 303 0.11 -10.35 4.66
CA GLU A 303 -1.00 -9.97 5.50
C GLU A 303 -0.72 -8.70 6.28
N LEU A 304 -1.62 -7.75 6.20
CA LEU A 304 -1.67 -6.52 6.98
C LEU A 304 -2.68 -6.71 8.12
N ARG A 305 -2.25 -6.55 9.38
CA ARG A 305 -3.12 -6.60 10.56
C ARG A 305 -3.12 -5.29 11.30
N PHE A 306 -4.25 -4.91 11.87
CA PHE A 306 -4.38 -3.77 12.78
C PHE A 306 -5.56 -3.96 13.72
N ARG A 307 -5.56 -3.21 14.83
CA ARG A 307 -6.59 -3.28 15.88
C ARG A 307 -7.31 -1.97 16.02
N LEU A 308 -8.51 -2.03 16.60
CA LEU A 308 -9.33 -0.86 16.92
C LEU A 308 -9.37 -0.64 18.43
N ALA A 309 -9.23 0.62 18.87
CA ALA A 309 -9.31 1.03 20.27
C ALA A 309 -10.21 2.27 20.45
#